data_309154af1f0ddb1884393244c137103d
#
_entry.id   309154af1f0ddb1884393244c137103d
#
_cell.length_a   1.000
_cell.length_b   1.000
_cell.length_c   1.000
_cell.angle_alpha   90.00
_cell.angle_beta   90.00
_cell.angle_gamma   90.00
#
_symmetry.space_group_name_H-M   'P 1'
#
loop_
_entity.id
_entity.type
_entity.pdbx_description
1 polymer ?
#
loop_
_entity_poly.entity_id
_entity_poly.type
_entity_poly.pdbx_seq_one_letter_code
_entity_poly.pdbx_strand_id
1 'polypeptide(L)'
;MKDHQTPPYPDLHDHIASLEDKDLLIRVDREIDKDSEMHPLVRWQFVGGLKEEDRKAFLFTNIRNKAGRAYEIPVIVGGLAANRAIYATGMGSDVGEIAKRWEAAIANPVAPVEVTDAPCHEIVEEGDILQEEGHGVDLLPIPVSTPGFDSAPTLSATNVITADPQDGVQNMGTYRCALKAPDRIVVRMATRVGGAGGYQHYLKHQAKGDREMPIAIVLGCPPYVAFMGPQKLPIGVDEFTVAGGLAGAAFNALLAGAATLTPLPQPALPAGGFIE
;
A
#
# COMPACT_ATOMS: atom_id res chain seq x y z
N MET A 1 13.07 -27.45 17.44
CA MET A 1 11.92 -26.67 16.95
C MET A 1 12.22 -25.23 17.32
N LYS A 2 12.44 -24.35 16.33
CA LYS A 2 12.54 -22.92 16.61
C LYS A 2 11.12 -22.46 16.95
N ASP A 3 10.94 -21.87 18.13
CA ASP A 3 9.69 -21.19 18.48
C ASP A 3 9.43 -20.15 17.37
N HIS A 4 8.39 -20.39 16.56
CA HIS A 4 7.91 -19.38 15.63
C HIS A 4 7.25 -18.28 16.47
N GLN A 5 7.99 -17.21 16.71
CA GLN A 5 7.43 -16.02 17.35
C GLN A 5 6.28 -15.52 16.48
N THR A 6 5.19 -15.11 17.10
CA THR A 6 4.08 -14.46 16.41
C THR A 6 4.53 -13.08 15.92
N PRO A 7 4.20 -12.67 14.69
CA PRO A 7 4.45 -11.30 14.25
C PRO A 7 3.88 -10.27 15.24
N PRO A 8 4.52 -9.11 15.41
CA PRO A 8 4.09 -8.10 16.39
C PRO A 8 2.67 -7.56 16.11
N TYR A 9 2.27 -7.57 14.84
CA TYR A 9 0.93 -7.17 14.39
C TYR A 9 0.46 -8.16 13.33
N PRO A 10 -0.51 -9.06 13.62
CA PRO A 10 -1.10 -9.97 12.64
C PRO A 10 -1.74 -9.23 11.46
N ASP A 11 -2.35 -8.07 11.72
CA ASP A 11 -3.01 -7.23 10.73
C ASP A 11 -2.89 -5.73 11.06
N LEU A 12 -3.54 -4.90 10.25
CA LEU A 12 -3.55 -3.45 10.45
C LEU A 12 -4.39 -3.03 11.66
N HIS A 13 -5.42 -3.80 12.07
CA HIS A 13 -6.28 -3.44 13.20
C HIS A 13 -5.50 -3.45 14.51
N ASP A 14 -4.64 -4.45 14.74
CA ASP A 14 -3.80 -4.51 15.95
C ASP A 14 -2.80 -3.35 16.00
N HIS A 15 -2.29 -2.93 14.84
CA HIS A 15 -1.45 -1.73 14.78
C HIS A 15 -2.23 -0.47 15.13
N ILE A 16 -3.44 -0.30 14.58
CA ILE A 16 -4.33 0.84 14.91
C ILE A 16 -4.63 0.87 16.40
N ALA A 17 -4.98 -0.27 17.01
CA ALA A 17 -5.20 -0.36 18.44
C ALA A 17 -3.97 0.05 19.26
N SER A 18 -2.77 -0.40 18.83
CA SER A 18 -1.52 -0.01 19.47
C SER A 18 -1.22 1.50 19.35
N LEU A 19 -1.60 2.14 18.23
CA LEU A 19 -1.48 3.59 18.09
C LEU A 19 -2.46 4.34 19.00
N GLU A 20 -3.67 3.82 19.16
CA GLU A 20 -4.69 4.38 20.06
C GLU A 20 -4.25 4.28 21.52
N ASP A 21 -3.76 3.13 21.97
CA ASP A 21 -3.23 2.90 23.32
C ASP A 21 -2.05 3.81 23.67
N LYS A 22 -1.26 4.20 22.69
CA LYS A 22 -0.09 5.10 22.85
C LYS A 22 -0.40 6.57 22.63
N ASP A 23 -1.66 6.95 22.49
CA ASP A 23 -2.08 8.32 22.16
C ASP A 23 -1.42 8.88 20.89
N LEU A 24 -1.20 8.01 19.90
CA LEU A 24 -0.63 8.35 18.59
C LEU A 24 -1.69 8.45 17.48
N LEU A 25 -2.98 8.30 17.82
CA LEU A 25 -4.12 8.29 16.90
C LEU A 25 -5.16 9.35 17.30
N ILE A 26 -5.74 10.00 16.30
CA ILE A 26 -6.95 10.81 16.43
C ILE A 26 -8.06 10.09 15.67
N ARG A 27 -9.13 9.72 16.38
CA ARG A 27 -10.35 9.19 15.79
C ARG A 27 -11.27 10.32 15.37
N VAL A 28 -11.78 10.27 14.15
CA VAL A 28 -12.69 11.26 13.57
C VAL A 28 -14.00 10.55 13.20
N ASP A 29 -14.97 10.61 14.11
CA ASP A 29 -16.28 9.95 13.95
C ASP A 29 -17.37 10.90 13.39
N ARG A 30 -17.06 12.22 13.30
CA ARG A 30 -17.94 13.14 12.58
C ARG A 30 -17.96 12.79 11.10
N GLU A 31 -19.08 13.09 10.44
CA GLU A 31 -19.15 12.99 8.98
C GLU A 31 -18.05 13.82 8.32
N ILE A 32 -17.36 13.22 7.34
CA ILE A 32 -16.27 13.87 6.63
C ILE A 32 -16.31 13.52 5.13
N ASP A 33 -16.11 14.53 4.29
CA ASP A 33 -15.98 14.34 2.85
C ASP A 33 -14.59 13.81 2.49
N LYS A 34 -14.56 12.65 1.80
CA LYS A 34 -13.31 11.97 1.48
C LYS A 34 -12.39 12.76 0.54
N ASP A 35 -12.96 13.59 -0.34
CA ASP A 35 -12.22 14.25 -1.41
C ASP A 35 -11.75 15.66 -1.03
N SER A 36 -12.45 16.33 -0.12
CA SER A 36 -12.17 17.72 0.22
C SER A 36 -11.72 17.97 1.65
N GLU A 37 -11.92 17.01 2.58
CA GLU A 37 -11.61 17.22 3.99
C GLU A 37 -10.53 16.27 4.54
N MET A 38 -10.55 14.96 4.22
CA MET A 38 -9.69 13.95 4.86
C MET A 38 -8.19 14.30 4.77
N HIS A 39 -7.65 14.34 3.57
CA HIS A 39 -6.23 14.63 3.36
C HIS A 39 -5.85 16.06 3.73
N PRO A 40 -6.64 17.11 3.39
CA PRO A 40 -6.39 18.46 3.87
C PRO A 40 -6.29 18.57 5.40
N LEU A 41 -7.17 17.89 6.16
CA LEU A 41 -7.13 17.90 7.62
C LEU A 41 -5.81 17.30 8.14
N VAL A 42 -5.42 16.14 7.65
CA VAL A 42 -4.15 15.49 8.06
C VAL A 42 -2.95 16.34 7.64
N ARG A 43 -2.97 16.91 6.43
CA ARG A 43 -1.90 17.74 5.91
C ARG A 43 -1.63 18.98 6.78
N TRP A 44 -2.64 19.54 7.42
CA TRP A 44 -2.48 20.69 8.31
C TRP A 44 -1.44 20.46 9.40
N GLN A 45 -1.33 19.27 9.96
CA GLN A 45 -0.31 19.00 10.99
C GLN A 45 1.12 19.11 10.44
N PHE A 46 1.35 18.91 9.13
CA PHE A 46 2.68 19.02 8.51
C PHE A 46 3.01 20.45 8.07
N VAL A 47 2.02 21.20 7.56
CA VAL A 47 2.21 22.56 7.05
C VAL A 47 1.84 23.64 8.07
N GLY A 48 1.06 23.29 9.09
CA GLY A 48 0.59 24.19 10.16
C GLY A 48 1.60 24.44 11.29
N GLY A 49 2.82 23.89 11.18
CA GLY A 49 3.89 24.16 12.13
C GLY A 49 3.89 23.29 13.39
N LEU A 50 3.11 22.19 13.43
CA LEU A 50 3.25 21.21 14.51
C LEU A 50 4.64 20.56 14.46
N LYS A 51 5.23 20.39 15.63
CA LYS A 51 6.47 19.63 15.76
C LYS A 51 6.21 18.17 15.40
N GLU A 52 7.27 17.46 15.00
CA GLU A 52 7.16 16.07 14.59
C GLU A 52 6.54 15.19 15.68
N GLU A 53 6.98 15.35 16.93
CA GLU A 53 6.49 14.59 18.07
C GLU A 53 5.00 14.77 18.38
N ASP A 54 4.40 15.89 17.96
CA ASP A 54 2.99 16.22 18.19
C ASP A 54 2.07 15.71 17.07
N ARG A 55 2.63 15.20 15.96
CA ARG A 55 1.85 14.70 14.84
C ARG A 55 1.27 13.33 15.16
N LYS A 56 0.03 13.09 14.74
CA LYS A 56 -0.69 11.83 14.98
C LYS A 56 -1.21 11.23 13.68
N ALA A 57 -1.52 9.95 13.71
CA ALA A 57 -2.36 9.31 12.70
C ALA A 57 -3.81 9.76 12.86
N PHE A 58 -4.60 9.68 11.81
CA PHE A 58 -6.04 9.96 11.82
C PHE A 58 -6.80 8.74 11.32
N LEU A 59 -7.80 8.30 12.09
CA LEU A 59 -8.73 7.24 11.68
C LEU A 59 -10.11 7.87 11.45
N PHE A 60 -10.58 7.80 10.21
CA PHE A 60 -11.88 8.30 9.80
C PHE A 60 -12.86 7.13 9.71
N THR A 61 -14.01 7.24 10.41
CA THR A 61 -15.00 6.16 10.54
C THR A 61 -16.35 6.49 9.91
N ASN A 62 -16.63 7.75 9.61
CA ASN A 62 -17.90 8.22 9.03
C ASN A 62 -17.63 9.02 7.76
N ILE A 63 -17.41 8.29 6.67
CA ILE A 63 -16.89 8.84 5.41
C ILE A 63 -18.01 8.95 4.38
N ARG A 64 -18.08 10.09 3.68
CA ARG A 64 -18.99 10.31 2.56
C ARG A 64 -18.26 10.92 1.37
N ASN A 65 -18.87 10.82 0.20
CA ASN A 65 -18.48 11.63 -0.96
C ASN A 65 -19.44 12.83 -1.13
N LYS A 66 -19.12 13.74 -2.04
CA LYS A 66 -19.95 14.92 -2.36
C LYS A 66 -21.36 14.60 -2.87
N ALA A 67 -21.56 13.40 -3.42
CA ALA A 67 -22.87 12.94 -3.84
C ALA A 67 -23.74 12.41 -2.68
N GLY A 68 -23.18 12.38 -1.45
CA GLY A 68 -23.88 11.92 -0.25
C GLY A 68 -23.79 10.41 0.00
N ARG A 69 -23.03 9.67 -0.81
CA ARG A 69 -22.79 8.24 -0.59
C ARG A 69 -21.94 8.04 0.65
N ALA A 70 -22.39 7.19 1.57
CA ALA A 70 -21.64 6.73 2.72
C ALA A 70 -20.79 5.52 2.39
N TYR A 71 -19.65 5.39 3.08
CA TYR A 71 -18.75 4.25 3.00
C TYR A 71 -18.61 3.59 4.37
N GLU A 72 -18.64 2.27 4.39
CA GLU A 72 -18.54 1.48 5.64
C GLU A 72 -17.10 1.18 6.03
N ILE A 73 -16.17 1.25 5.08
CA ILE A 73 -14.76 0.95 5.31
C ILE A 73 -14.06 2.18 5.89
N PRO A 74 -13.45 2.08 7.09
CA PRO A 74 -12.71 3.20 7.66
C PRO A 74 -11.39 3.45 6.92
N VAL A 75 -10.88 4.68 7.02
CA VAL A 75 -9.59 5.06 6.41
C VAL A 75 -8.65 5.59 7.49
N ILE A 76 -7.46 5.01 7.54
CA ILE A 76 -6.36 5.57 8.34
C ILE A 76 -5.41 6.38 7.44
N VAL A 77 -5.03 7.57 7.88
CA VAL A 77 -4.04 8.42 7.21
C VAL A 77 -2.92 8.76 8.18
N GLY A 78 -1.67 8.57 7.76
CA GLY A 78 -0.51 8.80 8.61
C GLY A 78 -0.21 7.66 9.59
N GLY A 79 -0.92 6.53 9.49
CA GLY A 79 -0.78 5.39 10.40
C GLY A 79 0.56 4.67 10.34
N LEU A 80 1.36 4.91 9.31
CA LEU A 80 2.67 4.26 9.17
C LEU A 80 3.85 5.16 9.56
N ALA A 81 3.76 6.48 9.33
CA ALA A 81 4.92 7.36 9.44
C ALA A 81 4.57 8.85 9.61
N ALA A 82 3.47 9.24 10.28
CA ALA A 82 3.21 10.64 10.56
C ALA A 82 4.29 11.26 11.48
N ASN A 83 4.88 10.44 12.36
CA ASN A 83 6.04 10.76 13.17
C ASN A 83 6.90 9.51 13.41
N ARG A 84 8.08 9.66 14.02
CA ARG A 84 9.00 8.54 14.32
C ARG A 84 8.45 7.55 15.34
N ALA A 85 7.63 8.00 16.28
CA ALA A 85 7.03 7.10 17.27
C ALA A 85 6.00 6.16 16.62
N ILE A 86 5.19 6.65 15.68
CA ILE A 86 4.28 5.84 14.87
C ILE A 86 5.06 4.81 14.05
N TYR A 87 6.14 5.26 13.39
CA TYR A 87 6.99 4.37 12.58
C TYR A 87 7.64 3.28 13.45
N ALA A 88 8.22 3.65 14.59
CA ALA A 88 8.82 2.71 15.54
C ALA A 88 7.78 1.72 16.11
N THR A 89 6.57 2.20 16.41
CA THR A 89 5.46 1.33 16.84
C THR A 89 5.15 0.28 15.77
N GLY A 90 5.01 0.68 14.50
CA GLY A 90 4.79 -0.28 13.41
C GLY A 90 5.94 -1.28 13.20
N MET A 91 7.15 -0.92 13.58
CA MET A 91 8.31 -1.82 13.56
C MET A 91 8.41 -2.73 14.81
N GLY A 92 7.58 -2.51 15.83
CA GLY A 92 7.75 -3.19 17.11
C GLY A 92 9.08 -2.86 17.78
N SER A 93 9.54 -1.59 17.71
CA SER A 93 10.83 -1.15 18.23
C SER A 93 10.74 0.23 18.88
N ASP A 94 11.80 0.65 19.57
CA ASP A 94 11.99 2.01 20.02
C ASP A 94 12.51 2.90 18.87
N VAL A 95 12.27 4.21 18.96
CA VAL A 95 12.70 5.20 17.95
C VAL A 95 14.22 5.14 17.71
N GLY A 96 15.03 4.95 18.76
CA GLY A 96 16.48 4.85 18.65
C GLY A 96 16.99 3.57 17.99
N GLU A 97 16.15 2.54 17.87
CA GLU A 97 16.54 1.22 17.36
C GLU A 97 16.05 0.97 15.91
N ILE A 98 15.37 1.93 15.28
CA ILE A 98 14.80 1.79 13.93
C ILE A 98 15.85 1.30 12.92
N ALA A 99 17.04 1.93 12.89
CA ALA A 99 18.09 1.57 11.94
C ALA A 99 18.59 0.13 12.15
N LYS A 100 18.86 -0.24 13.41
CA LYS A 100 19.28 -1.60 13.75
C LYS A 100 18.22 -2.65 13.39
N ARG A 101 16.94 -2.30 13.57
CA ARG A 101 15.83 -3.20 13.20
C ARG A 101 15.83 -3.48 11.71
N TRP A 102 16.04 -2.44 10.88
CA TRP A 102 16.19 -2.60 9.43
C TRP A 102 17.41 -3.44 9.06
N GLU A 103 18.58 -3.12 9.61
CA GLU A 103 19.81 -3.89 9.37
C GLU A 103 19.63 -5.37 9.72
N ALA A 104 19.02 -5.63 10.87
CA ALA A 104 18.75 -7.00 11.32
C ALA A 104 17.78 -7.74 10.39
N ALA A 105 16.72 -7.07 9.90
CA ALA A 105 15.75 -7.67 9.01
C ALA A 105 16.36 -8.06 7.65
N ILE A 106 17.20 -7.19 7.10
CA ILE A 106 17.91 -7.44 5.84
C ILE A 106 18.96 -8.56 6.01
N ALA A 107 19.67 -8.59 7.13
CA ALA A 107 20.68 -9.60 7.41
C ALA A 107 20.10 -10.98 7.75
N ASN A 108 18.87 -11.03 8.28
CA ASN A 108 18.20 -12.24 8.71
C ASN A 108 16.79 -12.34 8.10
N PRO A 109 16.68 -12.50 6.77
CA PRO A 109 15.39 -12.60 6.12
C PRO A 109 14.66 -13.88 6.55
N VAL A 110 13.34 -13.82 6.67
CA VAL A 110 12.48 -14.95 7.03
C VAL A 110 11.42 -15.13 5.94
N ALA A 111 11.43 -16.26 5.27
CA ALA A 111 10.47 -16.53 4.22
C ALA A 111 9.03 -16.58 4.78
N PRO A 112 8.04 -16.02 4.06
CA PRO A 112 6.64 -16.18 4.41
C PRO A 112 6.19 -17.64 4.24
N VAL A 113 5.04 -17.96 4.82
CA VAL A 113 4.34 -19.23 4.57
C VAL A 113 3.32 -18.98 3.47
N GLU A 114 3.45 -19.67 2.37
CA GLU A 114 2.45 -19.63 1.30
C GLU A 114 1.17 -20.32 1.76
N VAL A 115 0.04 -19.65 1.60
CA VAL A 115 -1.28 -20.18 1.93
C VAL A 115 -2.22 -20.07 0.73
N THR A 116 -3.18 -20.97 0.64
CA THR A 116 -4.22 -21.01 -0.39
C THR A 116 -5.54 -20.43 0.08
N ASP A 117 -5.69 -20.27 1.39
CA ASP A 117 -6.87 -19.70 2.03
C ASP A 117 -6.43 -18.62 3.03
N ALA A 118 -7.04 -17.44 2.91
CA ALA A 118 -6.71 -16.29 3.75
C ALA A 118 -7.94 -15.39 3.94
N PRO A 119 -8.02 -14.61 5.04
CA PRO A 119 -9.14 -13.71 5.31
C PRO A 119 -9.43 -12.72 4.18
N CYS A 120 -8.43 -12.33 3.39
CA CYS A 120 -8.62 -11.44 2.22
C CYS A 120 -9.43 -12.08 1.08
N HIS A 121 -9.75 -13.37 1.15
CA HIS A 121 -10.64 -14.08 0.23
C HIS A 121 -12.05 -14.32 0.81
N GLU A 122 -12.38 -13.75 1.97
CA GLU A 122 -13.72 -13.88 2.57
C GLU A 122 -14.80 -13.27 1.64
N ILE A 123 -14.47 -12.18 0.97
CA ILE A 123 -15.32 -11.56 -0.05
C ILE A 123 -14.53 -11.48 -1.35
N VAL A 124 -15.06 -12.07 -2.40
CA VAL A 124 -14.46 -12.06 -3.74
C VAL A 124 -15.49 -11.54 -4.74
N GLU A 125 -15.13 -10.48 -5.44
CA GLU A 125 -15.95 -9.91 -6.53
C GLU A 125 -15.19 -10.06 -7.85
N GLU A 126 -15.84 -10.62 -8.86
CA GLU A 126 -15.24 -10.89 -10.16
C GLU A 126 -16.22 -10.63 -11.31
N GLY A 127 -15.67 -10.35 -12.50
CA GLY A 127 -16.45 -10.21 -13.72
C GLY A 127 -17.32 -8.95 -13.74
N ASP A 128 -18.53 -9.07 -14.26
CA ASP A 128 -19.41 -7.93 -14.57
C ASP A 128 -19.87 -7.15 -13.32
N ILE A 129 -19.92 -7.80 -12.15
CA ILE A 129 -20.30 -7.14 -10.90
C ILE A 129 -19.36 -5.98 -10.55
N LEU A 130 -18.09 -6.04 -10.97
CA LEU A 130 -17.12 -4.98 -10.73
C LEU A 130 -17.48 -3.65 -11.40
N GLN A 131 -18.43 -3.65 -12.36
CA GLN A 131 -18.89 -2.45 -13.05
C GLN A 131 -20.15 -1.85 -12.43
N GLU A 132 -20.74 -2.54 -11.46
CA GLU A 132 -21.93 -2.06 -10.76
C GLU A 132 -21.56 -1.02 -9.69
N GLU A 133 -22.47 -0.10 -9.43
CA GLU A 133 -22.29 0.92 -8.39
C GLU A 133 -22.15 0.26 -7.02
N GLY A 134 -21.09 0.59 -6.29
CA GLY A 134 -20.84 0.04 -4.96
C GLY A 134 -20.01 -1.22 -4.94
N HIS A 135 -19.57 -1.70 -6.09
CA HIS A 135 -18.74 -2.89 -6.23
C HIS A 135 -17.34 -2.56 -6.76
N GLY A 136 -16.45 -3.56 -6.72
CA GLY A 136 -15.05 -3.36 -7.13
C GLY A 136 -14.36 -2.28 -6.32
N VAL A 137 -13.53 -1.45 -6.97
CA VAL A 137 -12.82 -0.36 -6.29
C VAL A 137 -13.72 0.82 -5.90
N ASP A 138 -14.96 0.86 -6.40
CA ASP A 138 -15.95 1.85 -5.99
C ASP A 138 -16.49 1.60 -4.56
N LEU A 139 -16.34 0.38 -4.05
CA LEU A 139 -16.62 0.04 -2.65
C LEU A 139 -15.72 0.82 -1.67
N LEU A 140 -14.52 1.22 -2.11
CA LEU A 140 -13.50 1.80 -1.26
C LEU A 140 -13.62 3.33 -1.17
N PRO A 141 -13.49 3.94 0.02
CA PRO A 141 -13.51 5.40 0.20
C PRO A 141 -12.21 6.06 -0.25
N ILE A 142 -11.79 5.84 -1.49
CA ILE A 142 -10.53 6.35 -2.03
C ILE A 142 -10.63 7.85 -2.24
N PRO A 143 -9.77 8.67 -1.59
CA PRO A 143 -9.84 10.12 -1.68
C PRO A 143 -9.15 10.68 -2.92
N VAL A 144 -9.52 11.91 -3.28
CA VAL A 144 -8.64 12.81 -4.03
C VAL A 144 -7.57 13.31 -3.05
N SER A 145 -6.35 12.80 -3.15
CA SER A 145 -5.30 13.06 -2.14
C SER A 145 -4.90 14.54 -2.06
N THR A 146 -4.88 15.24 -3.21
CA THR A 146 -4.56 16.66 -3.28
C THR A 146 -5.61 17.37 -4.15
N PRO A 147 -6.71 17.86 -3.56
CA PRO A 147 -7.75 18.58 -4.30
C PRO A 147 -7.18 19.75 -5.11
N GLY A 148 -7.58 19.84 -6.37
CA GLY A 148 -7.08 20.84 -7.32
C GLY A 148 -5.77 20.44 -8.03
N PHE A 149 -5.15 19.34 -7.63
CA PHE A 149 -3.93 18.79 -8.24
C PHE A 149 -4.16 17.42 -8.85
N ASP A 150 -4.72 16.50 -8.06
CA ASP A 150 -5.07 15.16 -8.54
C ASP A 150 -6.40 15.22 -9.29
N SER A 151 -6.43 14.63 -10.48
CA SER A 151 -7.60 14.61 -11.36
C SER A 151 -8.60 13.50 -11.04
N ALA A 152 -8.23 12.57 -10.17
CA ALA A 152 -9.05 11.41 -9.80
C ALA A 152 -8.71 10.92 -8.39
N PRO A 153 -9.62 10.18 -7.73
CA PRO A 153 -9.31 9.45 -6.51
C PRO A 153 -8.08 8.57 -6.70
N THR A 154 -7.16 8.62 -5.75
CA THR A 154 -5.85 7.98 -5.88
C THR A 154 -5.46 7.24 -4.61
N LEU A 155 -5.20 5.95 -4.74
CA LEU A 155 -4.57 5.13 -3.72
C LEU A 155 -3.09 5.51 -3.64
N SER A 156 -2.63 5.95 -2.49
CA SER A 156 -1.25 6.41 -2.26
C SER A 156 -0.42 5.47 -1.39
N ALA A 157 -1.07 4.60 -0.61
CA ALA A 157 -0.42 3.65 0.30
C ALA A 157 -0.67 2.19 -0.14
N THR A 158 -0.42 1.92 -1.41
CA THR A 158 -0.56 0.59 -2.00
C THR A 158 0.73 -0.18 -1.91
N ASN A 159 0.64 -1.49 -1.70
CA ASN A 159 1.72 -2.40 -2.00
C ASN A 159 1.37 -3.14 -3.29
N VAL A 160 2.04 -2.75 -4.36
CA VAL A 160 1.87 -3.35 -5.69
C VAL A 160 2.90 -4.43 -5.87
N ILE A 161 2.43 -5.65 -6.09
CA ILE A 161 3.25 -6.86 -6.18
C ILE A 161 3.28 -7.32 -7.63
N THR A 162 4.47 -7.58 -8.13
CA THR A 162 4.73 -8.13 -9.46
C THR A 162 5.78 -9.23 -9.35
N ALA A 163 5.83 -10.15 -10.30
CA ALA A 163 6.83 -11.20 -10.34
C ALA A 163 7.69 -11.14 -11.60
N ASP A 164 8.96 -11.47 -11.46
CA ASP A 164 9.87 -11.65 -12.58
C ASP A 164 9.45 -12.87 -13.41
N PRO A 165 9.21 -12.76 -14.72
CA PRO A 165 8.78 -13.88 -15.53
C PRO A 165 9.88 -14.92 -15.80
N GLN A 166 11.12 -14.70 -15.38
CA GLN A 166 12.27 -15.59 -15.60
C GLN A 166 12.53 -16.49 -14.39
N ASP A 167 12.51 -15.94 -13.19
CA ASP A 167 12.87 -16.65 -11.95
C ASP A 167 11.78 -16.65 -10.87
N GLY A 168 10.69 -15.87 -11.09
CA GLY A 168 9.56 -15.79 -10.17
C GLY A 168 9.82 -14.90 -8.96
N VAL A 169 10.98 -14.24 -8.86
CA VAL A 169 11.26 -13.31 -7.74
C VAL A 169 10.26 -12.18 -7.76
N GLN A 170 9.65 -11.95 -6.60
CA GLN A 170 8.62 -10.92 -6.45
C GLN A 170 9.26 -9.57 -6.12
N ASN A 171 8.58 -8.51 -6.57
CA ASN A 171 8.86 -7.15 -6.17
C ASN A 171 7.62 -6.53 -5.56
N MET A 172 7.77 -5.84 -4.46
CA MET A 172 6.75 -5.05 -3.80
C MET A 172 7.12 -3.58 -3.85
N GLY A 173 6.27 -2.76 -4.47
CA GLY A 173 6.52 -1.33 -4.59
C GLY A 173 5.30 -0.49 -4.21
N THR A 174 5.51 0.65 -3.55
CA THR A 174 4.46 1.64 -3.34
C THR A 174 4.32 2.50 -4.58
N TYR A 175 3.34 2.17 -5.42
CA TYR A 175 3.04 2.92 -6.64
C TYR A 175 1.68 3.61 -6.52
N ARG A 176 1.58 4.85 -6.99
CA ARG A 176 0.30 5.55 -7.01
C ARG A 176 -0.66 4.87 -7.98
N CYS A 177 -1.87 4.62 -7.51
CA CYS A 177 -2.91 3.93 -8.26
C CYS A 177 -4.14 4.83 -8.36
N ALA A 178 -4.36 5.44 -9.52
CA ALA A 178 -5.51 6.32 -9.75
C ALA A 178 -6.71 5.50 -10.27
N LEU A 179 -7.91 5.78 -9.73
CA LEU A 179 -9.14 5.16 -10.19
C LEU A 179 -9.51 5.68 -11.57
N LYS A 180 -9.86 4.77 -12.45
CA LYS A 180 -10.31 5.08 -13.80
C LYS A 180 -11.77 4.68 -14.02
N ALA A 181 -12.18 3.55 -13.47
CA ALA A 181 -13.52 3.01 -13.46
C ALA A 181 -13.64 2.04 -12.26
N PRO A 182 -14.84 1.56 -11.89
CA PRO A 182 -14.99 0.60 -10.79
C PRO A 182 -14.16 -0.67 -10.95
N ASP A 183 -13.89 -1.08 -12.20
CA ASP A 183 -13.10 -2.26 -12.58
C ASP A 183 -11.67 -1.91 -13.06
N ARG A 184 -11.23 -0.63 -12.97
CA ARG A 184 -9.97 -0.20 -13.60
C ARG A 184 -9.18 0.77 -12.73
N ILE A 185 -7.91 0.45 -12.57
CA ILE A 185 -6.92 1.25 -11.86
C ILE A 185 -5.73 1.55 -12.80
N VAL A 186 -5.26 2.78 -12.80
CA VAL A 186 -4.01 3.17 -13.48
C VAL A 186 -2.88 3.17 -12.48
N VAL A 187 -1.88 2.33 -12.70
CA VAL A 187 -0.68 2.22 -11.85
C VAL A 187 0.44 3.06 -12.44
N ARG A 188 1.00 3.99 -11.66
CA ARG A 188 2.16 4.79 -12.05
C ARG A 188 3.44 4.20 -11.51
N MET A 189 4.28 3.70 -12.39
CA MET A 189 5.62 3.18 -12.08
C MET A 189 6.70 4.15 -12.58
N ALA A 190 7.77 4.35 -11.79
CA ALA A 190 8.89 5.18 -12.22
C ALA A 190 9.71 4.46 -13.32
N THR A 191 10.01 5.18 -14.39
CA THR A 191 10.76 4.67 -15.55
C THR A 191 12.20 5.20 -15.61
N ARG A 192 12.57 6.15 -14.73
CA ARG A 192 13.90 6.78 -14.72
C ARG A 192 14.94 5.87 -14.08
N VAL A 193 16.16 5.97 -14.55
CA VAL A 193 17.41 5.34 -14.05
C VAL A 193 17.19 4.02 -13.29
N GLY A 194 17.17 2.93 -14.03
CA GLY A 194 16.94 1.59 -13.49
C GLY A 194 15.46 1.26 -13.26
N GLY A 195 14.57 2.27 -13.28
CA GLY A 195 13.12 2.08 -13.12
C GLY A 195 12.71 1.56 -11.74
N ALA A 196 11.40 1.46 -11.52
CA ALA A 196 10.84 0.71 -10.42
C ALA A 196 10.94 -0.80 -10.70
N GLY A 197 11.06 -1.64 -9.66
CA GLY A 197 11.13 -3.10 -9.83
C GLY A 197 9.96 -3.65 -10.64
N GLY A 198 8.74 -3.24 -10.34
CA GLY A 198 7.56 -3.63 -11.13
C GLY A 198 7.65 -3.19 -12.60
N TYR A 199 8.27 -2.05 -12.91
CA TYR A 199 8.50 -1.63 -14.30
C TYR A 199 9.55 -2.50 -14.98
N GLN A 200 10.59 -2.95 -14.28
CA GLN A 200 11.58 -3.89 -14.81
C GLN A 200 10.92 -5.24 -15.13
N HIS A 201 10.05 -5.75 -14.27
CA HIS A 201 9.26 -6.95 -14.55
C HIS A 201 8.37 -6.78 -15.78
N TYR A 202 7.70 -5.63 -15.91
CA TYR A 202 6.91 -5.31 -17.08
C TYR A 202 7.73 -5.34 -18.38
N LEU A 203 8.94 -4.75 -18.40
CA LEU A 203 9.84 -4.81 -19.57
C LEU A 203 10.27 -6.25 -19.92
N LYS A 204 10.51 -7.10 -18.91
CA LYS A 204 10.84 -8.51 -19.13
C LYS A 204 9.64 -9.28 -19.71
N HIS A 205 8.42 -9.04 -19.24
CA HIS A 205 7.20 -9.59 -19.83
C HIS A 205 7.03 -9.17 -21.29
N GLN A 206 7.23 -7.88 -21.59
CA GLN A 206 7.19 -7.39 -22.97
C GLN A 206 8.26 -8.06 -23.87
N ALA A 207 9.48 -8.21 -23.36
CA ALA A 207 10.56 -8.86 -24.11
C ALA A 207 10.27 -10.33 -24.40
N LYS A 208 9.50 -11.00 -23.53
CA LYS A 208 9.01 -12.37 -23.70
C LYS A 208 7.86 -12.47 -24.72
N GLY A 209 7.23 -11.32 -25.05
CA GLY A 209 6.07 -11.25 -25.95
C GLY A 209 4.73 -11.31 -25.24
N ASP A 210 4.72 -11.24 -23.92
CA ASP A 210 3.50 -11.21 -23.13
C ASP A 210 2.78 -9.86 -23.34
N ARG A 211 1.46 -9.91 -23.54
CA ARG A 211 0.64 -8.70 -23.64
C ARG A 211 0.20 -8.17 -22.29
N GLU A 212 0.24 -9.01 -21.29
CA GLU A 212 -0.26 -8.75 -19.92
C GLU A 212 0.75 -9.26 -18.91
N MET A 213 0.79 -8.61 -17.76
CA MET A 213 1.59 -9.02 -16.62
C MET A 213 0.67 -9.20 -15.40
N PRO A 214 0.74 -10.34 -14.70
CA PRO A 214 0.02 -10.50 -13.43
C PRO A 214 0.47 -9.46 -12.41
N ILE A 215 -0.48 -8.91 -11.66
CA ILE A 215 -0.24 -7.88 -10.64
C ILE A 215 -1.21 -8.08 -9.48
N ALA A 216 -0.76 -7.82 -8.26
CA ALA A 216 -1.63 -7.69 -7.11
C ALA A 216 -1.45 -6.30 -6.48
N ILE A 217 -2.54 -5.71 -6.00
CA ILE A 217 -2.52 -4.43 -5.27
C ILE A 217 -3.10 -4.68 -3.89
N VAL A 218 -2.25 -4.59 -2.88
CA VAL A 218 -2.61 -4.85 -1.48
C VAL A 218 -2.83 -3.54 -0.75
N LEU A 219 -3.93 -3.45 -0.02
CA LEU A 219 -4.33 -2.33 0.83
C LEU A 219 -4.50 -2.83 2.26
N GLY A 220 -4.09 -2.02 3.25
CA GLY A 220 -4.32 -2.33 4.65
C GLY A 220 -3.52 -3.50 5.20
N CYS A 221 -2.37 -3.82 4.61
CA CYS A 221 -1.48 -4.85 5.17
C CYS A 221 -0.82 -4.41 6.49
N PRO A 222 -0.31 -5.37 7.30
CA PRO A 222 0.41 -5.04 8.53
C PRO A 222 1.64 -4.17 8.26
N PRO A 223 2.08 -3.35 9.23
CA PRO A 223 3.16 -2.37 9.03
C PRO A 223 4.46 -2.96 8.47
N TYR A 224 4.88 -4.14 8.95
CA TYR A 224 6.12 -4.78 8.50
C TYR A 224 6.09 -5.17 7.00
N VAL A 225 4.89 -5.40 6.43
CA VAL A 225 4.69 -5.58 4.99
C VAL A 225 4.62 -4.22 4.30
N ALA A 226 3.83 -3.28 4.85
CA ALA A 226 3.63 -1.96 4.26
C ALA A 226 4.95 -1.17 4.11
N PHE A 227 5.89 -1.34 5.04
CA PHE A 227 7.20 -0.68 5.00
C PHE A 227 8.10 -1.18 3.87
N MET A 228 7.83 -2.35 3.28
CA MET A 228 8.64 -2.88 2.16
C MET A 228 8.45 -2.06 0.88
N GLY A 229 7.22 -1.63 0.59
CA GLY A 229 6.90 -0.94 -0.65
C GLY A 229 7.75 0.30 -0.96
N PRO A 230 8.03 1.22 -0.01
CA PRO A 230 8.88 2.38 -0.23
C PRO A 230 10.38 2.10 -0.10
N GLN A 231 10.79 0.91 0.35
CA GLN A 231 12.22 0.58 0.50
C GLN A 231 12.84 0.21 -0.84
N LYS A 232 14.05 0.67 -1.05
CA LYS A 232 14.86 0.26 -2.19
C LYS A 232 15.83 -0.83 -1.75
N LEU A 233 15.39 -2.07 -1.89
CA LEU A 233 16.24 -3.23 -1.65
C LEU A 233 17.13 -3.52 -2.87
N PRO A 234 18.24 -4.27 -2.70
CA PRO A 234 19.05 -4.73 -3.83
C PRO A 234 18.21 -5.56 -4.82
N ILE A 235 18.54 -5.48 -6.11
CA ILE A 235 17.88 -6.27 -7.14
C ILE A 235 18.03 -7.78 -6.81
N GLY A 236 16.93 -8.52 -6.92
CA GLY A 236 16.90 -9.96 -6.62
C GLY A 236 16.68 -10.30 -5.14
N VAL A 237 16.52 -9.32 -4.28
CA VAL A 237 16.05 -9.54 -2.90
C VAL A 237 14.53 -9.55 -2.91
N ASP A 238 13.96 -10.60 -2.37
CA ASP A 238 12.52 -10.74 -2.20
C ASP A 238 12.06 -9.93 -0.98
N GLU A 239 11.23 -8.92 -1.21
CA GLU A 239 10.71 -8.04 -0.17
C GLU A 239 9.88 -8.79 0.89
N PHE A 240 9.21 -9.87 0.53
CA PHE A 240 8.46 -10.69 1.50
C PHE A 240 9.37 -11.35 2.53
N THR A 241 10.56 -11.78 2.14
CA THR A 241 11.52 -12.37 3.08
C THR A 241 12.07 -11.34 4.06
N VAL A 242 12.29 -10.11 3.59
CA VAL A 242 12.73 -8.99 4.46
C VAL A 242 11.60 -8.54 5.38
N ALA A 243 10.34 -8.55 4.89
CA ALA A 243 9.17 -8.31 5.73
C ALA A 243 9.08 -9.31 6.89
N GLY A 244 9.32 -10.61 6.61
CA GLY A 244 9.42 -11.63 7.64
C GLY A 244 10.58 -11.41 8.62
N GLY A 245 11.73 -10.95 8.12
CA GLY A 245 12.85 -10.52 8.96
C GLY A 245 12.49 -9.34 9.86
N LEU A 246 11.72 -8.37 9.35
CA LEU A 246 11.22 -7.23 10.12
C LEU A 246 10.17 -7.66 11.15
N ALA A 247 9.28 -8.56 10.79
CA ALA A 247 8.32 -9.18 11.72
C ALA A 247 9.02 -10.02 12.79
N GLY A 248 10.21 -10.55 12.51
CA GLY A 248 10.91 -11.51 13.37
C GLY A 248 10.31 -12.91 13.35
N ALA A 249 9.38 -13.18 12.44
CA ALA A 249 8.67 -14.44 12.29
C ALA A 249 8.16 -14.61 10.85
N ALA A 250 7.88 -15.87 10.46
CA ALA A 250 7.14 -16.14 9.23
C ALA A 250 5.69 -15.65 9.37
N PHE A 251 5.15 -15.10 8.30
CA PHE A 251 3.74 -14.70 8.20
C PHE A 251 3.09 -15.35 6.98
N ASN A 252 1.76 -15.46 6.99
CA ASN A 252 1.03 -16.03 5.88
C ASN A 252 0.97 -15.05 4.72
N ALA A 253 1.35 -15.48 3.55
CA ALA A 253 1.25 -14.73 2.32
C ALA A 253 0.41 -15.49 1.29
N LEU A 254 -0.60 -14.82 0.75
CA LEU A 254 -1.35 -15.32 -0.39
C LEU A 254 -0.69 -14.80 -1.66
N LEU A 255 -0.09 -15.68 -2.44
CA LEU A 255 0.69 -15.32 -3.62
C LEU A 255 -0.11 -15.36 -4.94
N ALA A 256 -1.41 -15.64 -4.89
CA ALA A 256 -2.25 -15.64 -6.06
C ALA A 256 -2.58 -14.22 -6.52
N GLY A 257 -2.08 -13.83 -7.66
CA GLY A 257 -2.44 -12.57 -8.32
C GLY A 257 -3.82 -12.69 -8.98
N ALA A 258 -4.71 -11.73 -8.70
CA ALA A 258 -6.06 -11.71 -9.25
C ALA A 258 -6.25 -10.69 -10.38
N ALA A 259 -5.27 -9.87 -10.68
CA ALA A 259 -5.37 -8.82 -11.70
C ALA A 259 -4.29 -8.93 -12.76
N THR A 260 -4.53 -8.34 -13.93
CA THR A 260 -3.54 -8.22 -15.01
C THR A 260 -3.26 -6.76 -15.31
N LEU A 261 -2.00 -6.42 -15.50
CA LEU A 261 -1.57 -5.12 -15.98
C LEU A 261 -1.46 -5.17 -17.50
N THR A 262 -2.36 -4.47 -18.19
CA THR A 262 -2.25 -4.21 -19.63
C THR A 262 -1.65 -2.84 -19.88
N PRO A 263 -0.74 -2.68 -20.86
CA PRO A 263 -0.30 -1.36 -21.26
C PRO A 263 -1.49 -0.58 -21.81
N LEU A 264 -1.69 0.65 -21.31
CA LEU A 264 -2.60 1.56 -22.00
C LEU A 264 -2.05 1.81 -23.41
N PRO A 265 -2.91 1.83 -24.45
CA PRO A 265 -2.50 2.28 -25.76
C PRO A 265 -1.94 3.69 -25.59
N GLN A 266 -0.63 3.82 -25.78
CA GLN A 266 0.00 5.15 -25.74
C GLN A 266 -0.52 5.91 -26.96
N PRO A 267 -1.19 7.05 -26.79
CA PRO A 267 -1.32 7.98 -27.90
C PRO A 267 0.12 8.32 -28.32
N ALA A 268 0.37 8.35 -29.62
CA ALA A 268 1.66 8.76 -30.15
C ALA A 268 2.01 10.13 -29.53
N LEU A 269 2.88 10.12 -28.53
CA LEU A 269 3.35 11.34 -27.91
C LEU A 269 4.21 12.07 -28.94
N PRO A 270 4.00 13.39 -29.17
CA PRO A 270 4.95 14.18 -29.93
C PRO A 270 6.33 14.04 -29.28
N ALA A 271 7.35 13.92 -30.10
CA ALA A 271 8.73 13.78 -29.65
C ALA A 271 9.05 14.88 -28.65
N GLY A 272 9.27 14.54 -27.37
CA GLY A 272 9.53 15.49 -26.28
C GLY A 272 8.43 15.61 -25.22
N GLY A 273 7.31 14.91 -25.34
CA GLY A 273 6.26 14.90 -24.32
C GLY A 273 6.61 13.97 -23.15
N PHE A 274 6.67 14.52 -21.94
CA PHE A 274 6.75 13.74 -20.71
C PHE A 274 5.33 13.44 -20.21
N ILE A 275 5.04 12.18 -19.91
CA ILE A 275 3.93 11.83 -19.02
C ILE A 275 4.50 11.90 -17.60
N GLU A 276 4.15 12.94 -16.85
CA GLU A 276 4.37 13.00 -15.41
C GLU A 276 3.30 12.22 -14.65
#